data_23f441131a2887df4f4a4f7c284ab4a5
#
_entry.id   23f441131a2887df4f4a4f7c284ab4a5
#
_cell.length_a   1.000
_cell.length_b   1.000
_cell.length_c   1.000
_cell.angle_alpha   90.00
_cell.angle_beta   90.00
_cell.angle_gamma   90.00
#
_symmetry.space_group_name_H-M   'P 1'
#
loop_
_entity.id
_entity.type
_entity.pdbx_description
1 polymer ?
#
loop_
_entity_poly.entity_id
_entity_poly.type
_entity_poly.pdbx_seq_one_letter_code
_entity_poly.pdbx_strand_id
1 'polypeptide(L)'
;MIKPLEITGLTKVFDTPSGPFVAVKDVNAEIDQGEFVCILGHSGCGKSTVLSILAGLERATFGGVVIDGREVVHPGPERAMVFQSPCLLPWLSARHNVQLAADRVERATSATVDAKWYLDLVGVGDVADQLPAELSLGTQQCVSLARALSLEPRFLLLDEPFSMLDSLTRFELQDLLLSVWEKHRRTVVMVTHDIDEALYLADRLILMTDGPEAGVGETIRLPFPRPRRRAAVLAHPEYHSCRRRVLDFLDHHARQARTSAIDDVLRARRLKSEL
;
A
#
# COMPACT_ATOMS: atom_id res chain seq x y z
N MET A 1 -25.45 2.67 -4.78
CA MET A 1 -24.28 3.07 -5.58
C MET A 1 -23.31 1.89 -5.53
N ILE A 2 -22.90 1.37 -6.68
CA ILE A 2 -21.86 0.32 -6.75
C ILE A 2 -20.56 0.97 -6.32
N LYS A 3 -19.90 0.43 -5.30
CA LYS A 3 -18.60 0.93 -4.85
C LYS A 3 -17.52 0.43 -5.77
N PRO A 4 -16.51 1.24 -6.10
CA PRO A 4 -15.53 0.87 -7.11
C PRO A 4 -14.59 -0.25 -6.68
N LEU A 5 -14.38 -0.46 -5.36
CA LEU A 5 -13.58 -1.54 -4.81
C LEU A 5 -14.23 -2.09 -3.56
N GLU A 6 -14.54 -3.37 -3.59
CA GLU A 6 -15.14 -4.12 -2.47
C GLU A 6 -14.25 -5.32 -2.13
N ILE A 7 -13.95 -5.49 -0.86
CA ILE A 7 -13.26 -6.66 -0.29
C ILE A 7 -14.27 -7.37 0.57
N THR A 8 -14.57 -8.65 0.28
CA THR A 8 -15.60 -9.40 1.00
C THR A 8 -15.06 -10.75 1.46
N GLY A 9 -15.04 -10.96 2.77
CA GLY A 9 -14.65 -12.22 3.40
C GLY A 9 -13.26 -12.71 3.02
N LEU A 10 -12.35 -11.78 2.62
CA LEU A 10 -11.06 -12.13 2.06
C LEU A 10 -10.22 -12.86 3.09
N THR A 11 -9.89 -14.12 2.78
CA THR A 11 -9.05 -14.99 3.59
C THR A 11 -7.94 -15.58 2.73
N LYS A 12 -6.72 -15.56 3.25
CA LYS A 12 -5.56 -16.17 2.59
C LYS A 12 -4.86 -17.16 3.50
N VAL A 13 -4.74 -18.38 3.01
CA VAL A 13 -4.01 -19.47 3.63
C VAL A 13 -2.82 -19.82 2.72
N PHE A 14 -1.63 -19.91 3.30
CA PHE A 14 -0.43 -20.40 2.64
C PHE A 14 -0.09 -21.79 3.13
N ASP A 15 0.25 -22.69 2.21
CA ASP A 15 0.79 -23.99 2.56
C ASP A 15 2.28 -23.83 2.93
N THR A 16 2.63 -24.21 4.16
CA THR A 16 4.01 -24.17 4.64
C THR A 16 4.49 -25.57 5.04
N PRO A 17 5.81 -25.81 5.13
CA PRO A 17 6.33 -27.09 5.60
C PRO A 17 5.86 -27.49 7.00
N SER A 18 5.43 -26.52 7.82
CA SER A 18 4.88 -26.72 9.17
C SER A 18 3.35 -26.86 9.20
N GLY A 19 2.70 -26.85 8.03
CA GLY A 19 1.24 -26.90 7.89
C GLY A 19 0.65 -25.61 7.33
N PRO A 20 -0.69 -25.55 7.19
CA PRO A 20 -1.37 -24.36 6.66
C PRO A 20 -1.19 -23.15 7.61
N PHE A 21 -0.83 -22.01 7.03
CA PHE A 21 -0.67 -20.73 7.73
C PHE A 21 -1.72 -19.74 7.23
N VAL A 22 -2.63 -19.34 8.11
CA VAL A 22 -3.64 -18.33 7.80
C VAL A 22 -3.03 -16.95 7.99
N ALA A 23 -2.69 -16.27 6.89
CA ALA A 23 -2.07 -14.96 6.93
C ALA A 23 -3.10 -13.86 7.27
N VAL A 24 -4.23 -13.86 6.57
CA VAL A 24 -5.35 -12.94 6.81
C VAL A 24 -6.66 -13.70 6.78
N LYS A 25 -7.65 -13.23 7.57
CA LYS A 25 -8.94 -13.90 7.73
C LYS A 25 -10.09 -12.91 7.77
N ASP A 26 -11.11 -13.15 6.97
CA ASP A 26 -12.37 -12.39 6.91
C ASP A 26 -12.17 -10.87 6.81
N VAL A 27 -11.24 -10.46 5.95
CA VAL A 27 -11.00 -9.03 5.68
C VAL A 27 -12.15 -8.49 4.85
N ASN A 28 -12.82 -7.47 5.38
CA ASN A 28 -13.95 -6.79 4.74
C ASN A 28 -13.67 -5.28 4.68
N ALA A 29 -13.78 -4.69 3.49
CA ALA A 29 -13.62 -3.25 3.29
C ALA A 29 -14.29 -2.81 1.98
N GLU A 30 -14.76 -1.58 1.96
CA GLU A 30 -15.27 -0.93 0.77
C GLU A 30 -14.51 0.38 0.58
N ILE A 31 -14.01 0.67 -0.63
CA ILE A 31 -13.20 1.86 -0.92
C ILE A 31 -13.89 2.67 -2.00
N ASP A 32 -14.13 3.96 -1.70
CA ASP A 32 -14.80 4.87 -2.60
C ASP A 32 -13.86 5.34 -3.73
N GLN A 33 -14.44 5.71 -4.87
CA GLN A 33 -13.65 6.23 -6.00
C GLN A 33 -12.95 7.54 -5.61
N GLY A 34 -11.66 7.63 -5.93
CA GLY A 34 -10.84 8.80 -5.65
C GLY A 34 -10.48 8.95 -4.16
N GLU A 35 -10.77 7.95 -3.32
CA GLU A 35 -10.38 7.93 -1.92
C GLU A 35 -8.91 7.52 -1.77
N PHE A 36 -8.21 8.13 -0.82
CA PHE A 36 -6.88 7.71 -0.40
C PHE A 36 -7.01 6.94 0.91
N VAL A 37 -6.83 5.61 0.86
CA VAL A 37 -6.92 4.74 2.03
C VAL A 37 -5.55 4.22 2.43
N CYS A 38 -5.20 4.31 3.72
CA CYS A 38 -4.02 3.64 4.26
C CYS A 38 -4.41 2.43 5.11
N ILE A 39 -3.75 1.30 4.87
CA ILE A 39 -3.82 0.09 5.68
C ILE A 39 -2.63 0.11 6.64
N LEU A 40 -2.91 0.14 7.93
CA LEU A 40 -1.93 0.15 9.02
C LEU A 40 -2.02 -1.14 9.83
N GLY A 41 -0.89 -1.58 10.38
CA GLY A 41 -0.77 -2.73 11.26
C GLY A 41 0.69 -3.11 11.47
N HIS A 42 0.97 -3.99 12.41
CA HIS A 42 2.34 -4.43 12.69
C HIS A 42 2.97 -5.18 11.51
N SER A 43 4.31 -5.28 11.53
CA SER A 43 5.03 -6.05 10.52
C SER A 43 4.57 -7.52 10.55
N GLY A 44 4.33 -8.11 9.37
CA GLY A 44 3.91 -9.50 9.25
C GLY A 44 2.41 -9.77 9.46
N CYS A 45 1.56 -8.76 9.73
CA CYS A 45 0.11 -8.96 9.87
C CYS A 45 -0.66 -9.15 8.54
N GLY A 46 0.03 -9.29 7.41
CA GLY A 46 -0.63 -9.61 6.14
C GLY A 46 -1.05 -8.43 5.26
N LYS A 47 -0.65 -7.18 5.56
CA LYS A 47 -0.99 -5.99 4.75
C LYS A 47 -0.58 -6.12 3.29
N SER A 48 0.68 -6.50 3.03
CA SER A 48 1.19 -6.72 1.67
C SER A 48 0.48 -7.89 0.97
N THR A 49 0.02 -8.89 1.74
CA THR A 49 -0.81 -9.98 1.20
C THR A 49 -2.15 -9.46 0.70
N VAL A 50 -2.84 -8.63 1.49
CA VAL A 50 -4.08 -7.98 1.06
C VAL A 50 -3.83 -7.13 -0.18
N LEU A 51 -2.77 -6.32 -0.19
CA LEU A 51 -2.43 -5.46 -1.33
C LEU A 51 -2.10 -6.27 -2.59
N SER A 52 -1.38 -7.40 -2.45
CA SER A 52 -1.06 -8.31 -3.57
C SER A 52 -2.32 -8.96 -4.17
N ILE A 53 -3.32 -9.27 -3.32
CA ILE A 53 -4.61 -9.79 -3.80
C ILE A 53 -5.39 -8.67 -4.51
N LEU A 54 -5.38 -7.45 -4.01
CA LEU A 54 -5.96 -6.28 -4.69
C LEU A 54 -5.32 -6.04 -6.06
N ALA A 55 -4.01 -6.25 -6.17
CA ALA A 55 -3.28 -6.15 -7.44
C ALA A 55 -3.60 -7.30 -8.42
N GLY A 56 -4.16 -8.40 -7.93
CA GLY A 56 -4.35 -9.65 -8.69
C GLY A 56 -3.07 -10.46 -8.88
N LEU A 57 -2.03 -10.16 -8.10
CA LEU A 57 -0.76 -10.89 -8.08
C LEU A 57 -0.85 -12.17 -7.25
N GLU A 58 -1.76 -12.20 -6.30
CA GLU A 58 -2.05 -13.34 -5.42
C GLU A 58 -3.56 -13.59 -5.41
N ARG A 59 -3.98 -14.84 -5.20
CA ARG A 59 -5.39 -15.22 -5.10
C ARG A 59 -5.81 -15.38 -3.65
N ALA A 60 -7.01 -14.91 -3.31
CA ALA A 60 -7.64 -15.26 -2.05
C ALA A 60 -7.92 -16.76 -1.99
N THR A 61 -7.86 -17.35 -0.78
CA THR A 61 -8.29 -18.73 -0.55
C THR A 61 -9.81 -18.81 -0.42
N PHE A 62 -10.41 -17.82 0.26
CA PHE A 62 -11.85 -17.63 0.37
C PHE A 62 -12.19 -16.16 0.25
N GLY A 63 -13.42 -15.84 -0.12
CA GLY A 63 -13.82 -14.47 -0.41
C GLY A 63 -13.10 -13.90 -1.61
N GLY A 64 -13.03 -12.58 -1.71
CA GLY A 64 -12.35 -11.98 -2.84
C GLY A 64 -12.43 -10.47 -2.88
N VAL A 65 -11.98 -9.94 -4.01
CA VAL A 65 -11.99 -8.51 -4.32
C VAL A 65 -12.81 -8.29 -5.58
N VAL A 66 -13.71 -7.33 -5.54
CA VAL A 66 -14.53 -6.92 -6.67
C VAL A 66 -14.24 -5.47 -7.02
N ILE A 67 -13.96 -5.20 -8.28
CA ILE A 67 -13.76 -3.86 -8.83
C ILE A 67 -14.76 -3.66 -9.96
N ASP A 68 -15.61 -2.63 -9.86
CA ASP A 68 -16.67 -2.34 -10.83
C ASP A 68 -17.56 -3.56 -11.16
N GLY A 69 -17.87 -4.37 -10.15
CA GLY A 69 -18.68 -5.57 -10.29
C GLY A 69 -17.97 -6.76 -10.93
N ARG A 70 -16.65 -6.71 -11.10
CA ARG A 70 -15.84 -7.80 -11.63
C ARG A 70 -14.84 -8.29 -10.57
N GLU A 71 -14.78 -9.60 -10.40
CA GLU A 71 -13.81 -10.21 -9.49
C GLU A 71 -12.36 -10.04 -10.00
N VAL A 72 -11.47 -9.71 -9.08
CA VAL A 72 -10.03 -9.59 -9.33
C VAL A 72 -9.37 -10.96 -9.20
N VAL A 73 -9.04 -11.58 -10.32
CA VAL A 73 -8.35 -12.89 -10.38
C VAL A 73 -6.96 -12.83 -10.99
N HIS A 74 -6.65 -11.77 -11.74
CA HIS A 74 -5.37 -11.54 -12.41
C HIS A 74 -4.99 -10.05 -12.38
N PRO A 75 -3.70 -9.70 -12.57
CA PRO A 75 -3.30 -8.31 -12.78
C PRO A 75 -4.04 -7.68 -13.96
N GLY A 76 -4.42 -6.42 -13.82
CA GLY A 76 -5.13 -5.67 -14.86
C GLY A 76 -4.52 -4.28 -15.07
N PRO A 77 -4.70 -3.68 -16.26
CA PRO A 77 -4.13 -2.37 -16.60
C PRO A 77 -4.71 -1.22 -15.77
N GLU A 78 -5.89 -1.42 -15.20
CA GLU A 78 -6.55 -0.44 -14.33
C GLU A 78 -5.91 -0.32 -12.94
N ARG A 79 -4.99 -1.23 -12.60
CA ARG A 79 -4.27 -1.27 -11.33
C ARG A 79 -2.77 -1.19 -11.55
N ALA A 80 -2.10 -0.25 -10.89
CA ALA A 80 -0.65 -0.20 -10.84
C ALA A 80 -0.18 -0.38 -9.40
N MET A 81 0.90 -1.14 -9.23
CA MET A 81 1.50 -1.37 -7.91
C MET A 81 2.92 -0.80 -7.87
N VAL A 82 3.20 -0.07 -6.81
CA VAL A 82 4.54 0.37 -6.41
C VAL A 82 4.94 -0.46 -5.21
N PHE A 83 6.04 -1.18 -5.34
CA PHE A 83 6.58 -2.05 -4.29
C PHE A 83 7.47 -1.26 -3.32
N GLN A 84 7.74 -1.82 -2.18
CA GLN A 84 8.69 -1.32 -1.18
C GLN A 84 10.08 -1.09 -1.79
N SER A 85 10.57 -2.04 -2.59
CA SER A 85 11.75 -1.87 -3.43
C SER A 85 11.34 -1.28 -4.79
N PRO A 86 12.13 -0.37 -5.40
CA PRO A 86 11.79 0.28 -6.68
C PRO A 86 11.54 -0.69 -7.83
N CYS A 87 12.11 -1.89 -7.80
CA CYS A 87 11.96 -2.94 -8.82
C CYS A 87 12.19 -2.42 -10.26
N LEU A 88 13.17 -1.54 -10.43
CA LEU A 88 13.58 -1.06 -11.74
C LEU A 88 14.39 -2.12 -12.47
N LEU A 89 14.24 -2.17 -13.80
CA LEU A 89 15.06 -3.02 -14.65
C LEU A 89 16.47 -2.40 -14.74
N PRO A 90 17.52 -3.06 -14.21
CA PRO A 90 18.83 -2.45 -14.02
C PRO A 90 19.57 -2.13 -15.32
N TRP A 91 19.18 -2.75 -16.43
CA TRP A 91 19.75 -2.54 -17.77
C TRP A 91 19.01 -1.47 -18.60
N LEU A 92 17.96 -0.88 -18.07
CA LEU A 92 17.19 0.18 -18.70
C LEU A 92 17.42 1.51 -17.95
N SER A 93 17.56 2.62 -18.68
CA SER A 93 17.56 3.94 -18.06
C SER A 93 16.25 4.26 -17.37
N ALA A 94 16.19 5.32 -16.56
CA ALA A 94 14.98 5.80 -15.92
C ALA A 94 13.85 5.99 -16.95
N ARG A 95 14.14 6.68 -18.07
CA ARG A 95 13.20 6.87 -19.18
C ARG A 95 12.69 5.56 -19.74
N HIS A 96 13.56 4.60 -20.03
CA HIS A 96 13.15 3.33 -20.60
C HIS A 96 12.37 2.45 -19.62
N ASN A 97 12.66 2.55 -18.31
CA ASN A 97 11.84 1.90 -17.28
C ASN A 97 10.38 2.42 -17.30
N VAL A 98 10.18 3.73 -17.48
CA VAL A 98 8.84 4.33 -17.58
C VAL A 98 8.22 4.03 -18.95
N GLN A 99 8.97 4.13 -20.05
CA GLN A 99 8.49 3.87 -21.39
C GLN A 99 7.93 2.45 -21.55
N LEU A 100 8.55 1.46 -20.91
CA LEU A 100 8.08 0.08 -20.95
C LEU A 100 6.62 -0.06 -20.45
N ALA A 101 6.22 0.73 -19.46
CA ALA A 101 4.85 0.77 -18.98
C ALA A 101 3.95 1.60 -19.92
N ALA A 102 4.44 2.75 -20.39
CA ALA A 102 3.75 3.63 -21.32
C ALA A 102 3.39 2.93 -22.64
N ASP A 103 4.30 2.13 -23.19
CA ASP A 103 4.07 1.34 -24.43
C ASP A 103 2.84 0.43 -24.34
N ARG A 104 2.49 -0.03 -23.14
CA ARG A 104 1.27 -0.86 -22.96
C ARG A 104 0.01 -0.03 -23.12
N VAL A 105 0.00 1.20 -22.63
CA VAL A 105 -1.13 2.13 -22.80
C VAL A 105 -1.26 2.55 -24.25
N GLU A 106 -0.13 2.90 -24.88
CA GLU A 106 -0.09 3.26 -26.30
C GLU A 106 -0.67 2.16 -27.20
N ARG A 107 -0.27 0.91 -26.97
CA ARG A 107 -0.82 -0.25 -27.73
C ARG A 107 -2.30 -0.48 -27.49
N ALA A 108 -2.81 -0.16 -26.29
CA ALA A 108 -4.21 -0.37 -25.94
C ALA A 108 -5.13 0.77 -26.40
N THR A 109 -4.62 2.02 -26.41
CA THR A 109 -5.45 3.23 -26.61
C THR A 109 -5.09 4.04 -27.84
N SER A 110 -3.96 3.75 -28.51
CA SER A 110 -3.34 4.56 -29.58
C SER A 110 -2.98 6.00 -29.14
N ALA A 111 -2.94 6.27 -27.85
CA ALA A 111 -2.54 7.55 -27.28
C ALA A 111 -1.04 7.54 -27.04
N THR A 112 -0.33 8.59 -27.47
CA THR A 112 1.10 8.75 -27.18
C THR A 112 1.30 9.09 -25.71
N VAL A 113 2.15 8.33 -25.03
CA VAL A 113 2.49 8.52 -23.60
C VAL A 113 3.93 8.97 -23.50
N ASP A 114 4.16 10.20 -23.07
CA ASP A 114 5.51 10.74 -22.90
C ASP A 114 6.11 10.31 -21.55
N ALA A 115 7.05 9.34 -21.59
CA ALA A 115 7.75 8.87 -20.40
C ALA A 115 8.51 10.00 -19.68
N LYS A 116 9.07 10.98 -20.44
CA LYS A 116 9.77 12.12 -19.84
C LYS A 116 8.81 13.00 -19.03
N TRP A 117 7.61 13.22 -19.53
CA TRP A 117 6.60 14.00 -18.80
C TRP A 117 6.30 13.39 -17.41
N TYR A 118 6.21 12.06 -17.32
CA TYR A 118 6.01 11.39 -16.02
C TYR A 118 7.22 11.50 -15.09
N LEU A 119 8.45 11.49 -15.64
CA LEU A 119 9.66 11.74 -14.86
C LEU A 119 9.74 13.20 -14.38
N ASP A 120 9.34 14.15 -15.23
CA ASP A 120 9.26 15.57 -14.86
C ASP A 120 8.17 15.79 -13.79
N LEU A 121 7.03 15.09 -13.90
CA LEU A 121 5.92 15.13 -12.94
C LEU A 121 6.35 14.71 -11.53
N VAL A 122 7.27 13.74 -11.42
CA VAL A 122 7.81 13.25 -10.15
C VAL A 122 9.18 13.90 -9.80
N GLY A 123 9.57 14.93 -10.52
CA GLY A 123 10.75 15.77 -10.21
C GLY A 123 12.11 15.14 -10.49
N VAL A 124 12.18 14.12 -11.38
CA VAL A 124 13.44 13.42 -11.73
C VAL A 124 13.71 13.37 -13.24
N GLY A 125 13.17 14.34 -13.98
CA GLY A 125 13.34 14.38 -15.44
C GLY A 125 14.76 14.65 -15.91
N ASP A 126 15.61 15.26 -15.10
CA ASP A 126 17.01 15.56 -15.36
C ASP A 126 17.92 14.31 -15.38
N VAL A 127 17.48 13.23 -14.71
CA VAL A 127 18.20 11.94 -14.66
C VAL A 127 17.57 10.87 -15.57
N ALA A 128 16.76 11.28 -16.54
CA ALA A 128 15.99 10.37 -17.40
C ALA A 128 16.85 9.32 -18.13
N ASP A 129 18.07 9.67 -18.51
CA ASP A 129 18.95 8.80 -19.29
C ASP A 129 19.95 8.00 -18.44
N GLN A 130 19.93 8.18 -17.09
CA GLN A 130 20.76 7.43 -16.14
C GLN A 130 20.19 6.03 -15.87
N LEU A 131 21.11 5.08 -15.59
CA LEU A 131 20.76 3.72 -15.16
C LEU A 131 20.40 3.68 -13.67
N PRO A 132 19.59 2.71 -13.19
CA PRO A 132 19.26 2.59 -11.78
C PRO A 132 20.48 2.58 -10.84
N ALA A 133 21.57 1.98 -11.23
CA ALA A 133 22.81 1.92 -10.43
C ALA A 133 23.47 3.29 -10.19
N GLU A 134 23.14 4.30 -11.00
CA GLU A 134 23.66 5.67 -10.90
C GLU A 134 22.74 6.58 -10.07
N LEU A 135 21.55 6.06 -9.68
CA LEU A 135 20.50 6.81 -8.99
C LEU A 135 20.49 6.52 -7.49
N SER A 136 20.20 7.54 -6.69
CA SER A 136 19.86 7.32 -5.28
C SER A 136 18.61 6.47 -5.14
N LEU A 137 18.42 5.79 -4.01
CA LEU A 137 17.24 4.98 -3.75
C LEU A 137 15.95 5.81 -3.83
N GLY A 138 15.97 7.05 -3.34
CA GLY A 138 14.85 7.99 -3.44
C GLY A 138 14.50 8.31 -4.90
N THR A 139 15.51 8.60 -5.73
CA THR A 139 15.34 8.84 -7.16
C THR A 139 14.77 7.60 -7.87
N GLN A 140 15.29 6.40 -7.54
CA GLN A 140 14.75 5.15 -8.06
C GLN A 140 13.28 4.95 -7.69
N GLN A 141 12.87 5.33 -6.48
CA GLN A 141 11.49 5.25 -6.04
C GLN A 141 10.59 6.25 -6.80
N CYS A 142 11.10 7.47 -7.08
CA CYS A 142 10.42 8.41 -7.98
C CYS A 142 10.20 7.79 -9.37
N VAL A 143 11.23 7.16 -9.95
CA VAL A 143 11.11 6.49 -11.26
C VAL A 143 10.09 5.35 -11.21
N SER A 144 10.05 4.57 -10.11
CA SER A 144 9.05 3.52 -9.92
C SER A 144 7.63 4.09 -9.86
N LEU A 145 7.44 5.22 -9.16
CA LEU A 145 6.18 5.93 -9.12
C LEU A 145 5.79 6.49 -10.49
N ALA A 146 6.73 7.12 -11.22
CA ALA A 146 6.51 7.60 -12.59
C ALA A 146 6.05 6.46 -13.51
N ARG A 147 6.72 5.29 -13.43
CA ARG A 147 6.37 4.08 -14.18
C ARG A 147 4.95 3.60 -13.85
N ALA A 148 4.57 3.61 -12.59
CA ALA A 148 3.22 3.23 -12.19
C ALA A 148 2.16 4.23 -12.70
N LEU A 149 2.45 5.53 -12.61
CA LEU A 149 1.57 6.60 -13.07
C LEU A 149 1.39 6.62 -14.60
N SER A 150 2.43 6.24 -15.36
CA SER A 150 2.38 6.19 -16.83
C SER A 150 1.43 5.13 -17.38
N LEU A 151 1.02 4.17 -16.57
CA LEU A 151 -0.06 3.23 -16.89
C LEU A 151 -1.45 3.88 -16.83
N GLU A 152 -1.55 5.12 -16.38
CA GLU A 152 -2.82 5.82 -16.15
C GLU A 152 -3.84 4.99 -15.33
N PRO A 153 -3.41 4.35 -14.22
CA PRO A 153 -4.24 3.40 -13.51
C PRO A 153 -5.40 4.11 -12.82
N ARG A 154 -6.52 3.41 -12.65
CA ARG A 154 -7.65 3.87 -11.82
C ARG A 154 -7.35 3.64 -10.34
N PHE A 155 -6.60 2.57 -10.03
CA PHE A 155 -6.20 2.18 -8.68
C PHE A 155 -4.68 2.17 -8.57
N LEU A 156 -4.15 2.98 -7.67
CA LEU A 156 -2.73 3.01 -7.34
C LEU A 156 -2.52 2.29 -6.01
N LEU A 157 -1.79 1.19 -6.04
CA LEU A 157 -1.50 0.33 -4.91
C LEU A 157 -0.05 0.55 -4.48
N LEU A 158 0.17 0.93 -3.22
CA LEU A 158 1.48 1.33 -2.71
C LEU A 158 1.86 0.47 -1.50
N ASP A 159 2.90 -0.34 -1.64
CA ASP A 159 3.40 -1.20 -0.56
C ASP A 159 4.61 -0.57 0.11
N GLU A 160 4.42 0.06 1.24
CA GLU A 160 5.46 0.77 2.02
C GLU A 160 6.39 1.64 1.17
N PRO A 161 5.88 2.52 0.29
CA PRO A 161 6.67 3.14 -0.78
C PRO A 161 7.78 4.06 -0.28
N PHE A 162 7.78 4.44 0.99
CA PHE A 162 8.72 5.38 1.58
C PHE A 162 9.59 4.81 2.68
N SER A 163 9.43 3.51 3.01
CA SER A 163 10.09 2.88 4.18
C SER A 163 11.62 2.85 4.08
N MET A 164 12.17 2.81 2.86
CA MET A 164 13.62 2.72 2.62
C MET A 164 14.29 4.09 2.42
N LEU A 165 13.55 5.20 2.63
CA LEU A 165 14.04 6.55 2.37
C LEU A 165 14.44 7.25 3.67
N ASP A 166 15.44 8.14 3.57
CA ASP A 166 15.74 9.08 4.64
C ASP A 166 14.57 10.05 4.88
N SER A 167 14.54 10.69 6.04
CA SER A 167 13.38 11.50 6.46
C SER A 167 13.08 12.68 5.54
N LEU A 168 14.11 13.32 4.96
CA LEU A 168 13.90 14.49 4.10
C LEU A 168 13.31 14.06 2.76
N THR A 169 13.95 13.11 2.08
CA THR A 169 13.47 12.53 0.82
C THR A 169 12.07 11.95 0.97
N ARG A 170 11.78 11.31 2.10
CA ARG A 170 10.43 10.78 2.42
C ARG A 170 9.38 11.89 2.42
N PHE A 171 9.63 13.01 3.09
CA PHE A 171 8.69 14.13 3.14
C PHE A 171 8.44 14.74 1.77
N GLU A 172 9.50 14.93 0.98
CA GLU A 172 9.41 15.45 -0.38
C GLU A 172 8.55 14.55 -1.27
N LEU A 173 8.76 13.21 -1.21
CA LEU A 173 7.99 12.25 -1.98
C LEU A 173 6.54 12.13 -1.53
N GLN A 174 6.25 12.22 -0.25
CA GLN A 174 4.89 12.26 0.28
C GLN A 174 4.14 13.50 -0.23
N ASP A 175 4.79 14.66 -0.19
CA ASP A 175 4.19 15.92 -0.67
C ASP A 175 3.96 15.85 -2.19
N LEU A 176 4.92 15.28 -2.94
CA LEU A 176 4.80 15.04 -4.37
C LEU A 176 3.63 14.09 -4.69
N LEU A 177 3.59 12.90 -4.06
CA LEU A 177 2.51 11.94 -4.25
C LEU A 177 1.14 12.58 -4.00
N LEU A 178 1.03 13.36 -2.92
CA LEU A 178 -0.20 14.04 -2.56
C LEU A 178 -0.59 15.08 -3.61
N SER A 179 0.36 15.87 -4.12
CA SER A 179 0.13 16.87 -5.17
C SER A 179 -0.36 16.25 -6.49
N VAL A 180 0.22 15.10 -6.87
CA VAL A 180 -0.18 14.33 -8.06
C VAL A 180 -1.58 13.73 -7.85
N TRP A 181 -1.81 13.15 -6.67
CA TRP A 181 -3.12 12.56 -6.34
C TRP A 181 -4.25 13.62 -6.31
N GLU A 182 -4.01 14.78 -5.73
CA GLU A 182 -5.02 15.86 -5.66
C GLU A 182 -5.46 16.35 -7.04
N LYS A 183 -4.57 16.31 -8.03
CA LYS A 183 -4.87 16.69 -9.42
C LYS A 183 -5.70 15.64 -10.16
N HIS A 184 -5.42 14.35 -9.93
CA HIS A 184 -5.98 13.26 -10.73
C HIS A 184 -7.08 12.47 -10.00
N ARG A 185 -7.16 12.58 -8.67
CA ARG A 185 -8.17 11.92 -7.82
C ARG A 185 -8.35 10.41 -8.12
N ARG A 186 -7.24 9.72 -8.33
CA ARG A 186 -7.23 8.26 -8.48
C ARG A 186 -7.50 7.61 -7.14
N THR A 187 -8.08 6.41 -7.12
CA THR A 187 -8.22 5.64 -5.88
C THR A 187 -6.86 5.11 -5.46
N VAL A 188 -6.44 5.38 -4.23
CA VAL A 188 -5.15 4.93 -3.69
C VAL A 188 -5.38 4.02 -2.50
N VAL A 189 -4.72 2.87 -2.51
CA VAL A 189 -4.58 1.99 -1.33
C VAL A 189 -3.10 1.88 -1.00
N MET A 190 -2.72 2.38 0.14
CA MET A 190 -1.34 2.38 0.60
C MET A 190 -1.20 1.54 1.87
N VAL A 191 -0.22 0.68 1.90
CA VAL A 191 0.21 -0.03 3.10
C VAL A 191 1.39 0.72 3.71
N THR A 192 1.34 0.97 4.99
CA THR A 192 2.44 1.55 5.76
C THR A 192 2.40 1.09 7.22
N HIS A 193 3.53 1.19 7.92
CA HIS A 193 3.64 1.05 9.36
C HIS A 193 3.89 2.41 10.05
N ASP A 194 4.04 3.49 9.29
CA ASP A 194 4.26 4.85 9.80
C ASP A 194 2.90 5.56 9.99
N ILE A 195 2.58 5.85 11.26
CA ILE A 195 1.31 6.48 11.63
C ILE A 195 1.21 7.91 11.12
N ASP A 196 2.29 8.68 11.24
CA ASP A 196 2.29 10.10 10.87
C ASP A 196 2.19 10.28 9.36
N GLU A 197 2.78 9.34 8.58
CA GLU A 197 2.60 9.23 7.14
C GLU A 197 1.13 8.96 6.77
N ALA A 198 0.53 7.97 7.39
CA ALA A 198 -0.86 7.60 7.12
C ALA A 198 -1.83 8.74 7.49
N LEU A 199 -1.63 9.41 8.64
CA LEU A 199 -2.42 10.58 9.04
C LEU A 199 -2.28 11.74 8.06
N TYR A 200 -1.11 11.92 7.47
CA TYR A 200 -0.87 12.99 6.50
C TYR A 200 -1.54 12.70 5.16
N LEU A 201 -1.42 11.48 4.65
CA LEU A 201 -1.81 11.14 3.28
C LEU A 201 -3.26 10.69 3.14
N ALA A 202 -3.77 9.87 4.06
CA ALA A 202 -5.05 9.18 3.87
C ALA A 202 -6.29 10.02 4.21
N ASP A 203 -7.40 9.72 3.55
CA ASP A 203 -8.74 10.16 3.95
C ASP A 203 -9.32 9.23 5.01
N ARG A 204 -8.90 7.96 4.96
CA ARG A 204 -9.35 6.91 5.87
C ARG A 204 -8.24 5.90 6.15
N LEU A 205 -8.20 5.45 7.40
CA LEU A 205 -7.31 4.39 7.87
C LEU A 205 -8.10 3.10 8.05
N ILE A 206 -7.51 1.99 7.63
CA ILE A 206 -7.95 0.63 7.95
C ILE A 206 -6.86 0.03 8.84
N LEU A 207 -7.20 -0.25 10.10
CA LEU A 207 -6.28 -0.82 11.07
C LEU A 207 -6.45 -2.34 11.09
N MET A 208 -5.38 -3.06 10.80
CA MET A 208 -5.36 -4.52 10.84
C MET A 208 -4.91 -5.02 12.21
N THR A 209 -5.56 -6.09 12.66
CA THR A 209 -5.14 -6.82 13.85
C THR A 209 -3.81 -7.54 13.62
N ASP A 210 -3.18 -8.06 14.67
CA ASP A 210 -1.96 -8.84 14.53
C ASP A 210 -2.24 -10.25 13.97
N GLY A 211 -1.24 -10.78 13.25
CA GLY A 211 -1.28 -12.15 12.77
C GLY A 211 -0.92 -13.19 13.85
N PRO A 212 -1.16 -14.47 13.60
CA PRO A 212 -1.86 -15.04 12.44
C PRO A 212 -3.37 -14.72 12.45
N GLU A 213 -4.04 -15.01 11.31
CA GLU A 213 -5.48 -14.73 11.13
C GLU A 213 -5.86 -13.25 11.26
N ALA A 214 -4.97 -12.34 10.84
CA ALA A 214 -5.22 -10.91 10.91
C ALA A 214 -6.45 -10.50 10.07
N GLY A 215 -7.26 -9.63 10.63
CA GLY A 215 -8.43 -9.04 9.98
C GLY A 215 -8.49 -7.53 10.14
N VAL A 216 -9.57 -6.91 9.68
CA VAL A 216 -9.84 -5.49 9.95
C VAL A 216 -10.35 -5.36 11.38
N GLY A 217 -9.59 -4.65 12.22
CA GLY A 217 -9.98 -4.39 13.59
C GLY A 217 -10.72 -3.06 13.75
N GLU A 218 -10.28 -2.02 13.05
CA GLU A 218 -10.90 -0.69 13.13
C GLU A 218 -10.75 0.08 11.82
N THR A 219 -11.73 0.95 11.52
CA THR A 219 -11.68 1.88 10.40
C THR A 219 -11.90 3.30 10.92
N ILE A 220 -11.00 4.23 10.57
CA ILE A 220 -11.02 5.62 11.06
C ILE A 220 -11.07 6.57 9.86
N ARG A 221 -12.11 7.40 9.74
CA ARG A 221 -12.13 8.54 8.83
C ARG A 221 -11.36 9.70 9.46
N LEU A 222 -10.47 10.31 8.67
CA LEU A 222 -9.65 11.41 9.15
C LEU A 222 -10.34 12.76 8.92
N PRO A 223 -10.33 13.67 9.93
CA PRO A 223 -11.05 14.93 9.86
C PRO A 223 -10.27 16.05 9.13
N PHE A 224 -9.12 15.70 8.52
CA PHE A 224 -8.22 16.69 7.94
C PHE A 224 -8.71 17.11 6.55
N PRO A 225 -8.97 18.43 6.32
CA PRO A 225 -9.48 18.91 5.04
C PRO A 225 -8.45 18.81 3.90
N ARG A 226 -8.94 18.85 2.67
CA ARG A 226 -8.12 18.93 1.44
C ARG A 226 -8.22 20.36 0.86
N PRO A 227 -7.17 20.88 0.18
CA PRO A 227 -5.84 20.29 0.00
C PRO A 227 -5.04 20.29 1.31
N ARG A 228 -4.23 19.27 1.51
CA ARG A 228 -3.45 19.12 2.75
C ARG A 228 -2.09 19.79 2.66
N ARG A 229 -1.74 20.46 3.76
CA ARG A 229 -0.39 20.96 4.01
C ARG A 229 0.10 20.34 5.31
N ARG A 230 1.30 19.81 5.33
CA ARG A 230 1.87 19.10 6.49
C ARG A 230 1.73 19.89 7.79
N ALA A 231 2.14 21.16 7.77
CA ALA A 231 2.02 22.03 8.95
C ALA A 231 0.57 22.22 9.43
N ALA A 232 -0.41 22.29 8.50
CA ALA A 232 -1.81 22.43 8.85
C ALA A 232 -2.39 21.14 9.45
N VAL A 233 -1.99 19.97 8.96
CA VAL A 233 -2.38 18.67 9.54
C VAL A 233 -1.81 18.51 10.93
N LEU A 234 -0.52 18.79 11.13
CA LEU A 234 0.15 18.70 12.44
C LEU A 234 -0.45 19.69 13.47
N ALA A 235 -0.90 20.88 13.03
CA ALA A 235 -1.54 21.88 13.89
C ALA A 235 -3.04 21.64 14.10
N HIS A 236 -3.64 20.62 13.45
CA HIS A 236 -5.07 20.36 13.56
C HIS A 236 -5.43 19.87 14.97
N PRO A 237 -6.50 20.40 15.61
CA PRO A 237 -6.86 20.04 16.99
C PRO A 237 -7.02 18.51 17.22
N GLU A 238 -7.51 17.80 16.21
CA GLU A 238 -7.74 16.36 16.29
C GLU A 238 -6.51 15.50 15.90
N TYR A 239 -5.38 16.10 15.50
CA TYR A 239 -4.21 15.32 15.09
C TYR A 239 -3.73 14.37 16.19
N HIS A 240 -3.53 14.90 17.39
CA HIS A 240 -3.03 14.11 18.51
C HIS A 240 -4.02 13.04 19.00
N SER A 241 -5.32 13.33 18.92
CA SER A 241 -6.36 12.34 19.27
C SER A 241 -6.43 11.21 18.26
N CYS A 242 -6.38 11.51 16.95
CA CYS A 242 -6.31 10.49 15.90
C CYS A 242 -5.05 9.64 16.04
N ARG A 243 -3.89 10.27 16.25
CA ARG A 243 -2.62 9.58 16.43
C ARG A 243 -2.63 8.64 17.62
N ARG A 244 -3.14 9.12 18.76
CA ARG A 244 -3.29 8.32 19.98
C ARG A 244 -4.21 7.12 19.76
N ARG A 245 -5.36 7.32 19.11
CA ARG A 245 -6.30 6.22 18.81
C ARG A 245 -5.66 5.10 17.99
N VAL A 246 -4.84 5.44 16.99
CA VAL A 246 -4.09 4.47 16.20
C VAL A 246 -3.04 3.75 17.06
N LEU A 247 -2.28 4.49 17.88
CA LEU A 247 -1.28 3.91 18.79
C LEU A 247 -1.92 2.95 19.80
N ASP A 248 -3.02 3.37 20.45
CA ASP A 248 -3.71 2.56 21.45
C ASP A 248 -4.24 1.26 20.83
N PHE A 249 -4.75 1.32 19.59
CA PHE A 249 -5.17 0.14 18.84
C PHE A 249 -3.99 -0.81 18.59
N LEU A 250 -2.88 -0.31 18.04
CA LEU A 250 -1.70 -1.13 17.73
C LEU A 250 -1.10 -1.74 19.01
N ASP A 251 -0.93 -0.96 20.07
CA ASP A 251 -0.40 -1.45 21.35
C ASP A 251 -1.29 -2.53 21.97
N HIS A 252 -2.61 -2.37 21.89
CA HIS A 252 -3.55 -3.36 22.41
C HIS A 252 -3.37 -4.70 21.71
N HIS A 253 -3.35 -4.73 20.38
CA HIS A 253 -3.20 -5.94 19.60
C HIS A 253 -1.83 -6.58 19.74
N ALA A 254 -0.73 -5.78 19.81
CA ALA A 254 0.61 -6.30 20.08
C ALA A 254 0.71 -7.04 21.42
N ARG A 255 0.05 -6.53 22.45
CA ARG A 255 0.02 -7.21 23.78
C ARG A 255 -0.75 -8.52 23.71
N GLN A 256 -1.90 -8.56 23.04
CA GLN A 256 -2.69 -9.79 22.87
C GLN A 256 -1.91 -10.87 22.12
N ALA A 257 -1.25 -10.53 21.00
CA ALA A 257 -0.44 -11.46 20.23
C ALA A 257 0.73 -12.05 21.07
N ARG A 258 1.41 -11.21 21.87
CA ARG A 258 2.48 -11.67 22.77
C ARG A 258 1.97 -12.62 23.84
N THR A 259 0.82 -12.35 24.45
CA THR A 259 0.21 -13.20 25.47
C THR A 259 -0.16 -14.56 24.89
N SER A 260 -0.82 -14.58 23.71
CA SER A 260 -1.18 -15.83 23.02
C SER A 260 0.06 -16.67 22.68
N ALA A 261 1.13 -16.06 22.17
CA ALA A 261 2.36 -16.77 21.83
C ALA A 261 3.04 -17.38 23.08
N ILE A 262 3.00 -16.69 24.21
CA ILE A 262 3.54 -17.20 25.48
C ILE A 262 2.70 -18.41 25.95
N ASP A 263 1.38 -18.33 25.91
CA ASP A 263 0.48 -19.40 26.30
C ASP A 263 0.67 -20.66 25.42
N ASP A 264 0.86 -20.49 24.13
CA ASP A 264 1.13 -21.61 23.22
C ASP A 264 2.47 -22.30 23.50
N VAL A 265 3.51 -21.53 23.81
CA VAL A 265 4.80 -22.08 24.23
C VAL A 265 4.69 -22.86 25.56
N LEU A 266 3.92 -22.34 26.52
CA LEU A 266 3.70 -23.00 27.80
C LEU A 266 2.89 -24.29 27.64
N ARG A 267 1.84 -24.29 26.79
CA ARG A 267 1.06 -25.49 26.44
C ARG A 267 1.94 -26.56 25.78
N ALA A 268 2.76 -26.17 24.80
CA ALA A 268 3.67 -27.09 24.12
C ALA A 268 4.72 -27.72 25.09
N ARG A 269 5.18 -26.96 26.08
CA ARG A 269 6.11 -27.47 27.12
C ARG A 269 5.41 -28.46 28.07
N ARG A 270 4.17 -28.21 28.48
CA ARG A 270 3.38 -29.14 29.33
C ARG A 270 3.14 -30.46 28.63
N LEU A 271 2.74 -30.45 27.35
CA LEU A 271 2.54 -31.67 26.56
C LEU A 271 3.82 -32.50 26.41
N LYS A 272 5.00 -31.87 26.36
CA LYS A 272 6.30 -32.59 26.30
C LYS A 272 6.75 -33.13 27.65
N SER A 273 6.22 -32.66 28.76
CA SER A 273 6.56 -33.14 30.10
C SER A 273 5.63 -34.26 30.58
N GLU A 274 4.54 -34.53 29.86
CA GLU A 274 3.56 -35.61 30.15
C GLU A 274 3.79 -36.86 29.28
N LEU A 275 4.80 -36.84 28.38
CA LEU A 275 5.30 -37.96 27.58
C LEU A 275 6.62 -38.49 28.13
#